data_c1318427cb2d6ebee8cd23488565c4e8
#
_entry.id   c1318427cb2d6ebee8cd23488565c4e8
#
_cell.length_a   1.000
_cell.length_b   1.000
_cell.length_c   1.000
_cell.angle_alpha   90.00
_cell.angle_beta   90.00
_cell.angle_gamma   90.00
#
_symmetry.space_group_name_H-M   'P 1'
#
loop_
_entity.id
_entity.type
_entity.pdbx_description
1 polymer ?
#
loop_
_entity_poly.entity_id
_entity_poly.type
_entity_poly.pdbx_seq_one_letter_code
_entity_poly.pdbx_strand_id
1 'polypeptide(L)' 'MLYKRYVDVITLVDREGKLKPLILIWENGLQYPIDRILEVRNATSEVGGCGILYRCRIGSQERRLFYEKNRWFIESTKP' A
#
# COMPACT_ATOMS: atom_id res chain seq x y z
N MET A 1 9.01 -17.09 3.05
CA MET A 1 8.60 -16.25 4.18
C MET A 1 8.36 -14.81 3.72
N LEU A 2 7.34 -14.18 4.23
CA LEU A 2 7.03 -12.79 3.92
C LEU A 2 7.43 -11.88 5.07
N TYR A 3 7.86 -10.68 4.76
CA TYR A 3 8.25 -9.66 5.72
C TYR A 3 7.39 -8.42 5.56
N LYS A 4 7.11 -7.75 6.66
CA LYS A 4 6.45 -6.47 6.64
C LYS A 4 7.49 -5.42 6.23
N ARG A 5 7.24 -4.72 5.13
CA ARG A 5 8.13 -3.69 4.64
C ARG A 5 7.38 -2.38 4.53
N TYR A 6 7.78 -1.41 5.35
CA TYR A 6 7.17 -0.09 5.29
C TYR A 6 7.66 0.66 4.07
N VAL A 7 6.75 1.39 3.45
CA VAL A 7 7.02 2.15 2.22
C VAL A 7 6.46 3.56 2.36
N ASP A 8 7.05 4.48 1.60
CA ASP A 8 6.52 5.83 1.51
C ASP A 8 5.46 5.87 0.42
N VAL A 9 4.37 6.56 0.70
CA VAL A 9 3.26 6.68 -0.26
C VAL A 9 2.74 8.10 -0.23
N ILE A 10 2.66 8.72 -1.40
CA ILE A 10 1.95 9.99 -1.53
C ILE A 10 0.47 9.66 -1.49
N THR A 11 -0.22 10.21 -0.51
CA THR A 11 -1.59 9.84 -0.18
C THR A 11 -2.49 11.07 -0.25
N LEU A 12 -3.62 10.93 -0.91
CA LEU A 12 -4.65 11.94 -0.90
C LEU A 12 -5.64 11.62 0.22
N VAL A 13 -5.96 12.62 1.02
CA VAL A 13 -7.10 12.55 1.92
C VAL A 13 -8.19 13.41 1.30
N ASP A 14 -9.28 12.79 0.86
CA ASP A 14 -10.33 13.53 0.20
C ASP A 14 -11.21 14.31 1.20
N ARG A 15 -12.14 15.10 0.68
CA ARG A 15 -12.99 15.94 1.52
C ARG A 15 -13.89 15.15 2.49
N GLU A 16 -14.06 13.87 2.24
CA GLU A 16 -14.84 12.97 3.11
C GLU A 16 -13.95 12.24 4.11
N GLY A 17 -12.65 12.50 4.08
CA GLY A 17 -11.69 11.87 4.98
C GLY A 17 -11.18 10.51 4.51
N LYS A 18 -11.48 10.12 3.27
CA LYS A 18 -11.02 8.84 2.73
C LYS A 18 -9.61 8.96 2.20
N LEU A 19 -8.81 7.94 2.47
CA LEU A 19 -7.43 7.88 2.01
C LEU A 19 -7.36 7.19 0.65
N LYS A 20 -6.57 7.77 -0.24
CA LYS A 20 -6.30 7.19 -1.56
C LYS A 20 -4.80 7.21 -1.81
N PRO A 21 -4.14 6.06 -1.93
CA PRO A 21 -2.73 6.03 -2.29
C PRO A 21 -2.58 6.46 -3.76
N LEU A 22 -1.68 7.39 -4.02
CA LEU A 22 -1.47 7.92 -5.36
C LEU A 22 -0.18 7.45 -6.00
N ILE A 23 0.92 7.48 -5.22
CA ILE A 23 2.25 7.14 -5.74
C ILE A 23 2.99 6.38 -4.65
N LEU A 24 3.48 5.19 -5.00
CA LEU A 24 4.37 4.43 -4.15
C LEU A 24 5.80 4.91 -4.42
N ILE A 25 6.52 5.29 -3.37
CA ILE A 25 7.91 5.71 -3.48
C ILE A 25 8.79 4.60 -2.90
N TRP A 26 9.61 4.01 -3.78
CA TRP A 26 10.50 2.94 -3.38
C TRP A 26 11.76 3.53 -2.73
N GLU A 27 12.49 2.70 -1.98
CA GLU A 27 13.66 3.16 -1.22
C GLU A 27 14.79 3.73 -2.09
N ASN A 28 14.83 3.37 -3.37
CA ASN A 28 15.81 3.94 -4.32
C ASN A 28 15.35 5.28 -4.91
N GLY A 29 14.23 5.82 -4.42
CA GLY A 29 13.68 7.08 -4.90
C GLY A 29 12.79 6.96 -6.13
N LEU A 30 12.67 5.78 -6.71
CA LEU A 30 11.77 5.58 -7.85
C LEU A 30 10.32 5.72 -7.42
N GLN A 31 9.53 6.39 -8.25
CA GLN A 31 8.12 6.62 -8.00
C GLN A 31 7.29 5.74 -8.92
N TYR A 32 6.33 5.05 -8.32
CA TYR A 32 5.43 4.16 -9.04
C TYR A 32 4.00 4.67 -8.86
N PRO A 33 3.46 5.38 -9.87
CA PRO A 33 2.09 5.84 -9.81
C PRO A 33 1.13 4.66 -9.72
N ILE A 34 0.11 4.80 -8.88
CA ILE A 34 -0.93 3.79 -8.76
C ILE A 34 -1.96 4.06 -9.85
N ASP A 35 -2.05 3.14 -10.81
CA ASP A 35 -2.91 3.33 -11.96
C ASP A 35 -4.38 3.16 -11.60
N ARG A 36 -4.67 2.23 -10.68
CA ARG A 36 -6.04 1.93 -10.32
C ARG A 36 -6.11 1.27 -8.95
N ILE A 37 -7.10 1.64 -8.15
CA ILE A 37 -7.43 0.94 -6.91
C ILE A 37 -8.53 -0.06 -7.25
N LEU A 38 -8.24 -1.34 -7.07
CA LEU A 38 -9.13 -2.43 -7.45
C LEU A 38 -10.08 -2.82 -6.33
N GLU A 39 -9.60 -2.73 -5.08
CA GLU A 39 -10.39 -3.13 -3.92
C GLU A 39 -9.87 -2.43 -2.68
N VAL A 40 -10.77 -2.07 -1.77
CA VAL A 40 -10.42 -1.53 -0.45
C VAL A 40 -11.25 -2.29 0.58
N ARG A 41 -10.59 -2.89 1.56
CA ARG A 41 -11.28 -3.61 2.63
C ARG A 41 -10.40 -3.76 3.87
N ASN A 42 -11.00 -4.02 5.00
CA ASN A 42 -10.26 -4.40 6.20
C ASN A 42 -9.69 -5.80 6.00
N ALA A 43 -8.43 -5.98 6.36
CA ALA A 43 -7.77 -7.27 6.19
C ALA A 43 -6.66 -7.45 7.19
N THR A 44 -6.34 -8.72 7.47
CA THR A 44 -5.17 -9.10 8.25
C THR A 44 -4.04 -9.44 7.29
N SER A 45 -2.86 -8.87 7.55
CA SER A 45 -1.68 -9.18 6.74
C SER A 45 -1.07 -10.51 7.17
N GLU A 46 -0.51 -11.25 6.22
CA GLU A 46 0.23 -12.48 6.51
C GLU A 46 1.49 -12.23 7.34
N VAL A 47 1.98 -11.00 7.35
CA VAL A 47 3.17 -10.62 8.12
C VAL A 47 2.83 -10.01 9.47
N GLY A 48 1.55 -10.09 9.86
CA GLY A 48 1.06 -9.59 11.14
C GLY A 48 0.42 -8.22 11.03
N GLY A 49 -0.46 -7.92 11.97
CA GLY A 49 -1.19 -6.68 12.00
C GLY A 49 -2.48 -6.70 11.19
N CYS A 50 -3.37 -5.81 11.55
CA CYS A 50 -4.64 -5.60 10.85
C CYS A 50 -4.64 -4.18 10.32
N GLY A 51 -5.14 -4.00 9.12
CA GLY A 51 -5.21 -2.68 8.52
C GLY A 51 -6.22 -2.63 7.40
N ILE A 52 -6.14 -1.56 6.63
CA ILE A 52 -6.95 -1.41 5.44
C ILE A 52 -6.11 -1.89 4.26
N LEU A 53 -6.61 -2.90 3.56
CA LEU A 53 -5.96 -3.41 2.36
C LEU A 53 -6.44 -2.61 1.15
N TYR A 54 -5.48 -2.09 0.41
CA TYR A 54 -5.71 -1.46 -0.89
C TYR A 54 -5.06 -2.36 -1.95
N ARG A 55 -5.89 -3.06 -2.70
CA ARG A 55 -5.40 -3.87 -3.81
C ARG A 55 -5.33 -2.97 -5.03
N CYS A 56 -4.14 -2.76 -5.55
CA CYS A 56 -3.87 -1.75 -6.56
C CYS A 56 -3.22 -2.35 -7.80
N ARG A 57 -3.43 -1.69 -8.94
CA ARG A 57 -2.68 -1.96 -10.15
C ARG A 57 -1.59 -0.91 -10.28
N ILE A 58 -0.35 -1.38 -10.45
CA ILE A 58 0.82 -0.53 -10.68
C ILE A 58 1.51 -1.09 -11.92
N GLY A 59 1.45 -0.35 -13.03
CA GLY A 59 1.92 -0.86 -14.32
C GLY A 59 1.12 -2.09 -14.72
N SER A 60 1.79 -3.18 -15.04
CA SER A 60 1.15 -4.42 -15.44
C SER A 60 0.92 -5.38 -14.26
N GLN A 61 1.25 -4.95 -13.04
CA GLN A 61 1.21 -5.83 -11.87
C GLN A 61 0.17 -5.38 -10.87
N GLU A 62 -0.40 -6.35 -10.17
CA GLU A 62 -1.28 -6.10 -9.05
C GLU A 62 -0.46 -6.13 -7.77
N ARG A 63 -0.67 -5.13 -6.90
CA ARG A 63 0.06 -5.02 -5.63
C ARG A 63 -0.92 -4.82 -4.50
N ARG A 64 -0.54 -5.29 -3.32
CA ARG A 64 -1.32 -5.14 -2.09
C ARG A 64 -0.60 -4.16 -1.17
N LEU A 65 -1.26 -3.03 -0.90
CA LEU A 65 -0.79 -2.04 0.05
C LEU A 65 -1.65 -2.11 1.30
N PHE A 66 -1.01 -2.08 2.46
CA PHE A 66 -1.73 -2.07 3.73
C PHE A 66 -1.48 -0.74 4.44
N TYR A 67 -2.56 -0.16 4.97
CA TYR A 67 -2.49 1.04 5.77
C TYR A 67 -2.86 0.70 7.20
N GLU A 68 -1.91 0.88 8.13
CA GLU A 68 -2.09 0.56 9.54
C GLU A 68 -1.40 1.63 10.38
N LYS A 69 -2.10 2.21 11.34
CA LYS A 69 -1.54 3.18 12.30
C LYS A 69 -0.75 4.31 11.60
N ASN A 70 -1.34 4.88 10.59
CA ASN A 70 -0.78 6.01 9.82
C ASN A 70 0.47 5.67 9.02
N ARG A 71 0.70 4.39 8.73
CA ARG A 71 1.83 3.94 7.93
C ARG A 71 1.36 2.96 6.86
N TRP A 72 2.07 2.99 5.73
CA TRP A 72 1.84 2.05 4.65
C TRP A 72 2.90 0.96 4.67
N PHE A 73 2.50 -0.27 4.37
CA PHE A 73 3.46 -1.35 4.21
C PHE A 73 3.02 -2.32 3.12
N ILE A 74 3.98 -3.10 2.65
CA ILE A 74 3.74 -4.21 1.73
C ILE A 74 4.25 -5.50 2.36
N GLU A 75 3.78 -6.62 1.82
CA GLU A 75 4.35 -7.92 2.14
C GLU A 75 5.46 -8.18 1.15
N SER A 76 6.67 -8.43 1.64
CA SER A 76 7.87 -8.57 0.81
C SER A 76 8.55 -9.91 1.06
N THR A 77 9.14 -10.48 0.01
CA THR A 77 9.96 -11.69 0.15
C THR A 77 11.36 -11.37 0.65
N LYS A 78 11.72 -10.10 0.71
CA LYS A 78 13.01 -9.62 1.21
C LYS A 78 12.80 -8.71 2.41
N PRO A 79 13.60 -8.89 3.47
CA PRO A 79 13.50 -8.02 4.65
C PRO A 79 13.92 -6.58 4.37
#